data_222ec72a5351c4c476caf3d025366038
#
_entry.id   222ec72a5351c4c476caf3d025366038
#
_cell.length_a   1.000
_cell.length_b   1.000
_cell.length_c   1.000
_cell.angle_alpha   90.00
_cell.angle_beta   90.00
_cell.angle_gamma   90.00
#
_symmetry.space_group_name_H-M   'P 1'
#
loop_
_entity.id
_entity.type
_entity.pdbx_description
1 polymer ?
#
loop_
_entity_poly.entity_id
_entity_poly.type
_entity_poly.pdbx_seq_one_letter_code
_entity_poly.pdbx_strand_id
1 'polypeptide(L)'
;ASTEQASVVQSQETAEVSQDAKEASVDNFTVTYLDDGTVMLSAYSGDKEESIIVPEEVDGKSVTVIADDTFMNHQELKAVKIPDSITEIGTEAFMNCFELENVYLGISLEKVGDRAFLYTDINDLSLPESIKEIGNSAFSGGKYTELTIPSGITQIEIGAFMNTSIITLHIPSNIQLIKKDAFSGCNQLIEVTMDEGVKEINEKAFSNCKLLEKVTIPSSVIKIESDVFSKCPELKEIFIPESVTEIDPYAFYMSENVTIYTPAGSYAESFAIENNIPYVNQ
;
A
#
# COMPACT_ATOMS: atom_id res chain seq x y z
N ALA A 1 -11.42 -24.32 32.40
CA ALA A 1 -11.92 -23.01 32.05
C ALA A 1 -11.51 -22.74 30.61
N SER A 2 -12.48 -22.82 29.73
CA SER A 2 -12.41 -22.73 28.29
C SER A 2 -12.12 -21.27 27.87
N THR A 3 -11.06 -21.08 27.10
CA THR A 3 -10.76 -19.85 26.37
C THR A 3 -11.65 -19.83 25.12
N GLU A 4 -12.67 -19.00 25.12
CA GLU A 4 -13.39 -18.61 23.90
C GLU A 4 -12.46 -17.71 23.07
N GLN A 5 -11.99 -18.25 21.96
CA GLN A 5 -11.49 -17.46 20.85
C GLN A 5 -12.70 -16.77 20.21
N ALA A 6 -12.87 -15.50 20.50
CA ALA A 6 -13.76 -14.64 19.74
C ALA A 6 -13.15 -14.47 18.34
N SER A 7 -13.67 -15.23 17.37
CA SER A 7 -13.50 -14.93 15.96
C SER A 7 -14.20 -13.61 15.69
N VAL A 8 -13.41 -12.55 15.52
CA VAL A 8 -13.88 -11.30 14.92
C VAL A 8 -14.15 -11.61 13.44
N VAL A 9 -15.37 -12.02 13.15
CA VAL A 9 -15.93 -11.93 11.81
C VAL A 9 -16.11 -10.43 11.58
N GLN A 10 -15.13 -9.80 10.91
CA GLN A 10 -15.35 -8.49 10.32
C GLN A 10 -16.52 -8.63 9.36
N SER A 11 -17.68 -8.15 9.80
CA SER A 11 -18.78 -7.85 8.90
C SER A 11 -18.26 -6.78 7.94
N GLN A 12 -17.95 -7.19 6.71
CA GLN A 12 -17.87 -6.27 5.58
C GLN A 12 -19.25 -5.61 5.48
N GLU A 13 -19.43 -4.46 6.13
CA GLU A 13 -20.38 -3.48 5.64
C GLU A 13 -19.85 -3.10 4.26
N THR A 14 -20.42 -3.74 3.24
CA THR A 14 -20.28 -3.32 1.85
C THR A 14 -20.79 -1.89 1.81
N ALA A 15 -19.87 -0.92 1.80
CA ALA A 15 -20.21 0.43 1.44
C ALA A 15 -20.94 0.31 0.10
N GLU A 16 -22.22 0.65 0.10
CA GLU A 16 -23.05 0.52 -1.10
C GLU A 16 -22.46 1.42 -2.18
N VAL A 17 -22.03 0.81 -3.28
CA VAL A 17 -21.89 1.55 -4.56
C VAL A 17 -23.16 2.37 -4.69
N SER A 18 -23.06 3.67 -4.96
CA SER A 18 -24.23 4.54 -5.02
C SER A 18 -25.34 3.82 -5.80
N GLN A 19 -26.59 3.89 -5.31
CA GLN A 19 -27.73 3.21 -5.94
C GLN A 19 -27.91 3.58 -7.42
N ASP A 20 -27.15 4.57 -7.89
CA ASP A 20 -27.13 5.09 -9.26
C ASP A 20 -25.98 4.52 -10.12
N ALA A 21 -25.07 3.69 -9.56
CA ALA A 21 -24.00 3.07 -10.35
C ALA A 21 -24.60 2.08 -11.35
N LYS A 22 -24.25 2.25 -12.62
CA LYS A 22 -24.68 1.38 -13.71
C LYS A 22 -23.50 0.57 -14.22
N GLU A 23 -23.84 -0.64 -14.71
CA GLU A 23 -22.87 -1.39 -15.48
C GLU A 23 -22.50 -0.59 -16.73
N ALA A 24 -21.20 -0.38 -16.94
CA ALA A 24 -20.70 0.33 -18.11
C ALA A 24 -21.03 -0.46 -19.38
N SER A 25 -21.47 0.24 -20.44
CA SER A 25 -21.72 -0.44 -21.71
C SER A 25 -20.46 -1.06 -22.26
N VAL A 26 -20.54 -2.32 -22.69
CA VAL A 26 -19.45 -3.02 -23.38
C VAL A 26 -18.98 -2.26 -24.62
N ASP A 27 -19.88 -1.53 -25.29
CA ASP A 27 -19.56 -0.71 -26.47
C ASP A 27 -18.57 0.43 -26.16
N ASN A 28 -18.42 0.79 -24.87
CA ASN A 28 -17.45 1.80 -24.44
C ASN A 28 -16.03 1.24 -24.28
N PHE A 29 -15.81 -0.06 -24.47
CA PHE A 29 -14.52 -0.70 -24.35
C PHE A 29 -14.02 -1.28 -25.67
N THR A 30 -12.70 -1.38 -25.79
CA THR A 30 -12.09 -2.32 -26.72
C THR A 30 -12.02 -3.69 -26.06
N VAL A 31 -12.68 -4.69 -26.69
CA VAL A 31 -12.78 -6.06 -26.19
C VAL A 31 -11.75 -6.96 -26.85
N THR A 32 -10.98 -7.68 -26.06
CA THR A 32 -10.02 -8.68 -26.54
C THR A 32 -10.36 -10.04 -25.93
N TYR A 33 -10.56 -11.05 -26.77
CA TYR A 33 -10.75 -12.43 -26.32
C TYR A 33 -9.37 -13.10 -26.13
N LEU A 34 -9.17 -13.66 -24.95
CA LEU A 34 -7.88 -14.28 -24.56
C LEU A 34 -7.87 -15.78 -24.94
N ASP A 35 -6.67 -16.37 -25.02
CA ASP A 35 -6.47 -17.77 -25.41
C ASP A 35 -7.09 -18.77 -24.43
N ASP A 36 -7.26 -18.38 -23.17
CA ASP A 36 -7.91 -19.18 -22.11
C ASP A 36 -9.45 -19.14 -22.18
N GLY A 37 -10.00 -18.38 -23.13
CA GLY A 37 -11.43 -18.24 -23.36
C GLY A 37 -12.08 -17.10 -22.56
N THR A 38 -11.32 -16.34 -21.77
CA THR A 38 -11.80 -15.16 -21.03
C THR A 38 -11.67 -13.88 -21.84
N VAL A 39 -11.96 -12.73 -21.25
CA VAL A 39 -11.99 -11.44 -21.92
C VAL A 39 -11.15 -10.41 -21.15
N MET A 40 -10.42 -9.60 -21.90
CA MET A 40 -9.75 -8.38 -21.46
C MET A 40 -10.48 -7.15 -21.99
N LEU A 41 -10.73 -6.16 -21.11
CA LEU A 41 -11.26 -4.85 -21.46
C LEU A 41 -10.14 -3.82 -21.49
N SER A 42 -10.15 -2.97 -22.52
CA SER A 42 -9.19 -1.86 -22.66
C SER A 42 -9.85 -0.63 -23.26
N ALA A 43 -9.15 0.51 -23.23
CA ALA A 43 -9.53 1.77 -23.89
C ALA A 43 -11.00 2.17 -23.64
N TYR A 44 -11.35 2.45 -22.38
CA TYR A 44 -12.68 2.94 -22.01
C TYR A 44 -12.94 4.33 -22.63
N SER A 45 -14.08 4.50 -23.27
CA SER A 45 -14.49 5.71 -23.98
C SER A 45 -15.73 6.42 -23.39
N GLY A 46 -16.24 5.93 -22.27
CA GLY A 46 -17.33 6.57 -21.53
C GLY A 46 -16.79 7.74 -20.71
N ASP A 47 -17.04 8.97 -21.14
CA ASP A 47 -16.41 10.19 -20.61
C ASP A 47 -17.29 11.03 -19.67
N LYS A 48 -18.44 10.52 -19.25
CA LYS A 48 -19.41 11.25 -18.42
C LYS A 48 -19.96 10.48 -17.23
N GLU A 49 -19.60 9.24 -17.09
CA GLU A 49 -20.05 8.41 -15.97
C GLU A 49 -19.22 8.72 -14.72
N GLU A 50 -19.87 9.26 -13.69
CA GLU A 50 -19.25 9.49 -12.39
C GLU A 50 -19.09 8.19 -11.57
N SER A 51 -19.91 7.16 -11.88
CA SER A 51 -19.91 5.89 -11.15
C SER A 51 -20.25 4.75 -12.09
N ILE A 52 -19.38 3.74 -12.14
CA ILE A 52 -19.50 2.59 -13.02
C ILE A 52 -19.32 1.26 -12.30
N ILE A 53 -19.95 0.22 -12.84
CA ILE A 53 -19.62 -1.18 -12.56
C ILE A 53 -18.97 -1.70 -13.83
N VAL A 54 -17.75 -2.24 -13.72
CA VAL A 54 -17.05 -2.89 -14.84
C VAL A 54 -17.84 -4.15 -15.24
N PRO A 55 -18.09 -4.41 -16.55
CA PRO A 55 -18.81 -5.61 -16.99
C PRO A 55 -18.13 -6.89 -16.48
N GLU A 56 -18.94 -7.80 -15.96
CA GLU A 56 -18.49 -9.12 -15.48
C GLU A 56 -18.32 -10.12 -16.63
N GLU A 57 -19.15 -9.97 -17.68
CA GLU A 57 -19.19 -10.85 -18.85
C GLU A 57 -19.33 -10.08 -20.16
N VAL A 58 -18.74 -10.62 -21.23
CA VAL A 58 -18.95 -10.19 -22.61
C VAL A 58 -19.20 -11.44 -23.47
N ASP A 59 -20.31 -11.50 -24.18
CA ASP A 59 -20.73 -12.63 -25.02
C ASP A 59 -20.73 -13.97 -24.26
N GLY A 60 -21.13 -13.95 -22.98
CA GLY A 60 -21.16 -15.13 -22.09
C GLY A 60 -19.78 -15.63 -21.67
N LYS A 61 -18.74 -14.80 -21.78
CA LYS A 61 -17.37 -15.09 -21.34
C LYS A 61 -16.97 -14.13 -20.22
N SER A 62 -16.38 -14.65 -19.17
CA SER A 62 -15.95 -13.83 -18.03
C SER A 62 -14.89 -12.81 -18.44
N VAL A 63 -15.05 -11.58 -17.97
CA VAL A 63 -14.04 -10.54 -18.03
C VAL A 63 -13.09 -10.75 -16.86
N THR A 64 -11.80 -11.00 -17.14
CA THR A 64 -10.79 -11.31 -16.13
C THR A 64 -9.69 -10.27 -16.01
N VAL A 65 -9.54 -9.40 -17.02
CA VAL A 65 -8.47 -8.41 -17.08
C VAL A 65 -9.00 -7.02 -17.44
N ILE A 66 -8.62 -6.02 -16.65
CA ILE A 66 -8.63 -4.62 -17.04
C ILE A 66 -7.21 -4.31 -17.52
N ALA A 67 -7.06 -3.97 -18.81
CA ALA A 67 -5.77 -3.74 -19.43
C ALA A 67 -5.09 -2.45 -18.97
N ASP A 68 -3.85 -2.25 -19.40
CA ASP A 68 -3.09 -1.02 -19.17
C ASP A 68 -3.86 0.19 -19.69
N ASP A 69 -3.74 1.34 -19.00
CA ASP A 69 -4.30 2.64 -19.38
C ASP A 69 -5.83 2.69 -19.58
N THR A 70 -6.58 1.62 -19.25
CA THR A 70 -8.02 1.49 -19.62
C THR A 70 -8.86 2.70 -19.22
N PHE A 71 -8.72 3.20 -17.99
CA PHE A 71 -9.44 4.35 -17.45
C PHE A 71 -8.51 5.54 -17.17
N MET A 72 -7.30 5.54 -17.69
CA MET A 72 -6.35 6.62 -17.44
C MET A 72 -6.91 7.98 -17.82
N ASN A 73 -6.77 8.99 -16.93
CA ASN A 73 -7.25 10.36 -17.08
C ASN A 73 -8.79 10.56 -17.11
N HIS A 74 -9.60 9.57 -16.69
CA HIS A 74 -11.04 9.74 -16.53
C HIS A 74 -11.34 10.56 -15.27
N GLN A 75 -11.26 11.87 -15.38
CA GLN A 75 -11.31 12.82 -14.24
C GLN A 75 -12.72 12.93 -13.62
N GLU A 76 -13.77 12.59 -14.36
CA GLU A 76 -15.16 12.62 -13.86
C GLU A 76 -15.52 11.38 -13.03
N LEU A 77 -14.70 10.32 -13.09
CA LEU A 77 -14.97 9.05 -12.42
C LEU A 77 -14.73 9.17 -10.92
N LYS A 78 -15.79 9.02 -10.11
CA LYS A 78 -15.78 9.11 -8.64
C LYS A 78 -15.85 7.75 -7.95
N ALA A 79 -16.48 6.78 -8.60
CA ALA A 79 -16.62 5.44 -8.04
C ALA A 79 -16.52 4.36 -9.12
N VAL A 80 -15.81 3.27 -8.79
CA VAL A 80 -15.73 2.09 -9.66
C VAL A 80 -15.92 0.82 -8.84
N LYS A 81 -16.78 -0.08 -9.35
CA LYS A 81 -16.88 -1.44 -8.85
C LYS A 81 -16.20 -2.39 -9.83
N ILE A 82 -15.15 -3.06 -9.34
CA ILE A 82 -14.44 -4.14 -10.03
C ILE A 82 -15.11 -5.46 -9.64
N PRO A 83 -15.68 -6.23 -10.58
CA PRO A 83 -16.39 -7.47 -10.27
C PRO A 83 -15.44 -8.59 -9.83
N ASP A 84 -16.03 -9.62 -9.21
CA ASP A 84 -15.29 -10.76 -8.67
C ASP A 84 -14.59 -11.61 -9.74
N SER A 85 -14.98 -11.47 -11.02
CA SER A 85 -14.34 -12.16 -12.15
C SER A 85 -12.95 -11.61 -12.50
N ILE A 86 -12.65 -10.35 -12.13
CA ILE A 86 -11.38 -9.70 -12.44
C ILE A 86 -10.25 -10.26 -11.57
N THR A 87 -9.19 -10.71 -12.22
CA THR A 87 -7.98 -11.22 -11.60
C THR A 87 -6.78 -10.28 -11.76
N GLU A 88 -6.81 -9.39 -12.76
CA GLU A 88 -5.72 -8.47 -13.04
C GLU A 88 -6.22 -7.07 -13.41
N ILE A 89 -5.60 -6.06 -12.80
CA ILE A 89 -5.68 -4.63 -13.17
C ILE A 89 -4.31 -4.22 -13.70
N GLY A 90 -4.25 -3.74 -14.94
CA GLY A 90 -3.04 -3.39 -15.66
C GLY A 90 -2.32 -2.14 -15.15
N THR A 91 -1.18 -1.87 -15.76
CA THR A 91 -0.36 -0.69 -15.50
C THR A 91 -1.14 0.57 -15.83
N GLU A 92 -1.08 1.59 -14.93
CA GLU A 92 -1.71 2.90 -15.10
C GLU A 92 -3.23 2.87 -15.37
N ALA A 93 -3.91 1.73 -15.12
CA ALA A 93 -5.30 1.52 -15.52
C ALA A 93 -6.28 2.62 -15.05
N PHE A 94 -6.07 3.20 -13.85
CA PHE A 94 -6.85 4.31 -13.28
C PHE A 94 -5.97 5.52 -12.95
N MET A 95 -4.77 5.63 -13.54
CA MET A 95 -3.86 6.73 -13.25
C MET A 95 -4.49 8.08 -13.61
N ASN A 96 -4.32 9.10 -12.72
CA ASN A 96 -4.86 10.45 -12.88
C ASN A 96 -6.41 10.52 -12.89
N CYS A 97 -7.12 9.53 -12.33
CA CYS A 97 -8.54 9.67 -12.02
C CYS A 97 -8.69 10.45 -10.71
N PHE A 98 -8.47 11.78 -10.74
CA PHE A 98 -8.31 12.62 -9.55
C PHE A 98 -9.56 12.70 -8.66
N GLU A 99 -10.75 12.43 -9.20
CA GLU A 99 -12.02 12.42 -8.46
C GLU A 99 -12.38 11.01 -7.96
N LEU A 100 -11.55 9.97 -8.25
CA LEU A 100 -11.86 8.59 -7.89
C LEU A 100 -11.66 8.37 -6.39
N GLU A 101 -12.75 8.41 -5.65
CA GLU A 101 -12.78 8.29 -4.19
C GLU A 101 -13.14 6.88 -3.72
N ASN A 102 -14.00 6.17 -4.46
CA ASN A 102 -14.56 4.88 -4.04
C ASN A 102 -14.18 3.77 -5.03
N VAL A 103 -13.38 2.83 -4.57
CA VAL A 103 -12.94 1.67 -5.36
C VAL A 103 -13.30 0.39 -4.63
N TYR A 104 -14.15 -0.43 -5.27
CA TYR A 104 -14.54 -1.75 -4.75
C TYR A 104 -13.84 -2.82 -5.55
N LEU A 105 -12.86 -3.48 -4.94
CA LEU A 105 -12.05 -4.52 -5.57
C LEU A 105 -12.72 -5.89 -5.40
N GLY A 106 -12.89 -6.62 -6.50
CA GLY A 106 -13.41 -7.99 -6.49
C GLY A 106 -12.51 -8.95 -5.72
N ILE A 107 -13.13 -9.96 -5.11
CA ILE A 107 -12.44 -10.91 -4.19
C ILE A 107 -11.45 -11.85 -4.89
N SER A 108 -11.46 -11.94 -6.23
CA SER A 108 -10.54 -12.78 -7.01
C SER A 108 -9.35 -12.00 -7.56
N LEU A 109 -9.22 -10.70 -7.25
CA LEU A 109 -8.12 -9.87 -7.77
C LEU A 109 -6.78 -10.37 -7.22
N GLU A 110 -5.89 -10.79 -8.12
CA GLU A 110 -4.56 -11.32 -7.79
C GLU A 110 -3.44 -10.32 -8.05
N LYS A 111 -3.62 -9.43 -9.04
CA LYS A 111 -2.56 -8.52 -9.45
C LYS A 111 -3.06 -7.10 -9.71
N VAL A 112 -2.32 -6.13 -9.20
CA VAL A 112 -2.47 -4.70 -9.46
C VAL A 112 -1.16 -4.19 -10.08
N GLY A 113 -1.22 -3.64 -11.28
CA GLY A 113 -0.07 -3.18 -12.07
C GLY A 113 0.59 -1.92 -11.51
N ASP A 114 1.73 -1.57 -12.09
CA ASP A 114 2.46 -0.35 -11.75
C ASP A 114 1.58 0.88 -11.95
N ARG A 115 1.56 1.80 -10.96
CA ARG A 115 0.82 3.06 -11.01
C ARG A 115 -0.68 2.93 -11.29
N ALA A 116 -1.27 1.74 -11.08
CA ALA A 116 -2.66 1.47 -11.45
C ALA A 116 -3.66 2.49 -10.88
N PHE A 117 -3.45 2.96 -9.65
CA PHE A 117 -4.28 3.98 -8.98
C PHE A 117 -3.46 5.22 -8.56
N LEU A 118 -2.36 5.50 -9.27
CA LEU A 118 -1.53 6.67 -8.98
C LEU A 118 -2.32 7.97 -9.22
N TYR A 119 -2.29 8.88 -8.24
CA TYR A 119 -3.02 10.16 -8.28
C TYR A 119 -4.54 9.98 -8.36
N THR A 120 -5.07 9.06 -7.56
CA THR A 120 -6.50 8.97 -7.23
C THR A 120 -6.75 9.48 -5.82
N ASP A 121 -7.98 9.84 -5.50
CA ASP A 121 -8.39 10.34 -4.19
C ASP A 121 -9.06 9.24 -3.31
N ILE A 122 -8.68 7.97 -3.50
CA ILE A 122 -9.28 6.84 -2.79
C ILE A 122 -9.30 7.09 -1.29
N ASN A 123 -10.51 7.12 -0.70
CA ASN A 123 -10.73 7.42 0.71
C ASN A 123 -10.79 6.18 1.60
N ASP A 124 -11.17 5.03 1.02
CA ASP A 124 -11.22 3.74 1.68
C ASP A 124 -10.62 2.68 0.75
N LEU A 125 -9.66 1.91 1.25
CA LEU A 125 -8.99 0.87 0.49
C LEU A 125 -9.05 -0.46 1.23
N SER A 126 -9.87 -1.37 0.71
CA SER A 126 -9.93 -2.75 1.17
C SER A 126 -9.27 -3.66 0.13
N LEU A 127 -8.07 -4.13 0.42
CA LEU A 127 -7.34 -5.07 -0.44
C LEU A 127 -7.82 -6.50 -0.18
N PRO A 128 -8.30 -7.23 -1.21
CA PRO A 128 -8.73 -8.62 -1.03
C PRO A 128 -7.53 -9.55 -0.74
N GLU A 129 -7.77 -10.59 0.05
CA GLU A 129 -6.73 -11.58 0.44
C GLU A 129 -6.17 -12.39 -0.75
N SER A 130 -6.86 -12.36 -1.89
CA SER A 130 -6.40 -13.00 -3.13
C SER A 130 -5.18 -12.32 -3.76
N ILE A 131 -4.88 -11.05 -3.38
CA ILE A 131 -3.78 -10.27 -3.98
C ILE A 131 -2.43 -10.93 -3.68
N LYS A 132 -1.65 -11.11 -4.75
CA LYS A 132 -0.28 -11.65 -4.76
C LYS A 132 0.75 -10.63 -5.19
N GLU A 133 0.34 -9.63 -5.99
CA GLU A 133 1.22 -8.60 -6.54
C GLU A 133 0.58 -7.21 -6.48
N ILE A 134 1.30 -6.24 -5.94
CA ILE A 134 0.99 -4.81 -6.02
C ILE A 134 2.21 -4.13 -6.64
N GLY A 135 2.02 -3.46 -7.78
CA GLY A 135 3.09 -2.84 -8.55
C GLY A 135 3.67 -1.57 -7.93
N ASN A 136 4.71 -1.03 -8.57
CA ASN A 136 5.35 0.21 -8.15
C ASN A 136 4.36 1.37 -8.19
N SER A 137 4.30 2.16 -7.11
CA SER A 137 3.42 3.33 -6.95
C SER A 137 1.93 3.03 -7.20
N ALA A 138 1.50 1.77 -7.08
CA ALA A 138 0.15 1.35 -7.47
C ALA A 138 -0.96 2.10 -6.74
N PHE A 139 -0.78 2.42 -5.45
CA PHE A 139 -1.74 3.13 -4.60
C PHE A 139 -1.18 4.44 -4.03
N SER A 140 -0.17 5.01 -4.69
CA SER A 140 0.45 6.25 -4.23
C SER A 140 -0.53 7.43 -4.32
N GLY A 141 -0.59 8.22 -3.25
CA GLY A 141 -1.41 9.44 -3.17
C GLY A 141 -2.80 9.25 -2.58
N GLY A 142 -3.22 8.02 -2.28
CA GLY A 142 -4.53 7.73 -1.69
C GLY A 142 -4.77 8.40 -0.34
N LYS A 143 -6.03 8.71 -0.03
CA LYS A 143 -6.46 9.40 1.20
C LYS A 143 -6.97 8.47 2.30
N TYR A 144 -6.97 7.16 2.06
CA TYR A 144 -7.35 6.16 3.07
C TYR A 144 -6.43 6.24 4.30
N THR A 145 -7.01 6.04 5.47
CA THR A 145 -6.33 6.17 6.77
C THR A 145 -5.93 4.83 7.38
N GLU A 146 -6.48 3.74 6.85
CA GLU A 146 -6.22 2.37 7.28
C GLU A 146 -5.69 1.55 6.10
N LEU A 147 -4.79 0.62 6.38
CA LEU A 147 -4.25 -0.31 5.39
C LEU A 147 -4.04 -1.67 6.05
N THR A 148 -4.69 -2.70 5.52
CA THR A 148 -4.40 -4.11 5.82
C THR A 148 -3.64 -4.70 4.64
N ILE A 149 -2.45 -5.25 4.91
CA ILE A 149 -1.60 -5.87 3.89
C ILE A 149 -2.00 -7.34 3.74
N PRO A 150 -2.42 -7.79 2.54
CA PRO A 150 -2.82 -9.18 2.31
C PRO A 150 -1.69 -10.18 2.55
N SER A 151 -2.06 -11.38 3.00
CA SER A 151 -1.10 -12.45 3.35
C SER A 151 -0.35 -13.03 2.14
N GLY A 152 -0.86 -12.86 0.92
CA GLY A 152 -0.23 -13.31 -0.33
C GLY A 152 0.97 -12.47 -0.78
N ILE A 153 1.13 -11.24 -0.24
CA ILE A 153 2.21 -10.33 -0.61
C ILE A 153 3.46 -10.62 0.24
N THR A 154 4.63 -10.67 -0.36
CA THR A 154 5.91 -10.92 0.34
C THR A 154 6.85 -9.72 0.36
N GLN A 155 6.52 -8.67 -0.38
CA GLN A 155 7.30 -7.43 -0.43
C GLN A 155 6.40 -6.23 -0.75
N ILE A 156 6.77 -5.06 -0.24
CA ILE A 156 6.13 -3.80 -0.58
C ILE A 156 6.98 -3.12 -1.66
N GLU A 157 6.37 -2.89 -2.82
CA GLU A 157 7.05 -2.36 -4.00
C GLU A 157 7.42 -0.87 -3.87
N ILE A 158 8.27 -0.40 -4.81
CA ILE A 158 8.77 0.99 -4.84
C ILE A 158 7.60 1.97 -4.86
N GLY A 159 7.52 2.82 -3.83
CA GLY A 159 6.50 3.85 -3.71
C GLY A 159 5.06 3.34 -3.66
N ALA A 160 4.81 2.04 -3.44
CA ALA A 160 3.47 1.45 -3.57
C ALA A 160 2.38 2.20 -2.79
N PHE A 161 2.71 2.72 -1.63
CA PHE A 161 1.83 3.48 -0.74
C PHE A 161 2.39 4.87 -0.39
N MET A 162 3.22 5.43 -1.27
CA MET A 162 3.83 6.74 -1.08
C MET A 162 2.78 7.86 -1.02
N ASN A 163 2.97 8.85 -0.13
CA ASN A 163 2.09 10.02 0.03
C ASN A 163 0.63 9.68 0.41
N THR A 164 0.39 8.56 1.08
CA THR A 164 -0.95 8.20 1.58
C THR A 164 -1.25 8.84 2.93
N SER A 165 -2.53 8.80 3.34
CA SER A 165 -2.99 9.34 4.62
C SER A 165 -3.07 8.31 5.75
N ILE A 166 -2.39 7.17 5.63
CA ILE A 166 -2.35 6.11 6.65
C ILE A 166 -1.92 6.70 8.00
N ILE A 167 -2.65 6.36 9.07
CA ILE A 167 -2.39 6.88 10.43
C ILE A 167 -1.52 5.93 11.24
N THR A 168 -1.81 4.64 11.20
CA THR A 168 -1.01 3.59 11.82
C THR A 168 -0.72 2.49 10.81
N LEU A 169 0.47 1.92 10.88
CA LEU A 169 0.89 0.87 9.96
C LEU A 169 1.40 -0.34 10.73
N HIS A 170 0.82 -1.49 10.44
CA HIS A 170 1.33 -2.77 10.86
C HIS A 170 1.84 -3.55 9.64
N ILE A 171 3.12 -3.94 9.66
CA ILE A 171 3.74 -4.77 8.62
C ILE A 171 3.71 -6.23 9.11
N PRO A 172 2.93 -7.11 8.47
CA PRO A 172 2.79 -8.50 8.91
C PRO A 172 4.00 -9.37 8.53
N SER A 173 4.11 -10.54 9.15
CA SER A 173 5.27 -11.45 9.06
C SER A 173 5.56 -12.04 7.68
N ASN A 174 4.58 -12.00 6.76
CA ASN A 174 4.80 -12.42 5.36
C ASN A 174 5.68 -11.45 4.57
N ILE A 175 5.81 -10.19 5.01
CA ILE A 175 6.64 -9.19 4.32
C ILE A 175 8.10 -9.38 4.70
N GLN A 176 8.95 -9.60 3.68
CA GLN A 176 10.39 -9.76 3.83
C GLN A 176 11.18 -8.51 3.41
N LEU A 177 10.61 -7.69 2.54
CA LEU A 177 11.28 -6.54 1.95
C LEU A 177 10.33 -5.33 1.85
N ILE A 178 10.77 -4.19 2.39
CA ILE A 178 10.12 -2.89 2.19
C ILE A 178 11.02 -2.10 1.25
N LYS A 179 10.58 -1.93 0.00
CA LYS A 179 11.39 -1.28 -1.04
C LYS A 179 11.43 0.23 -0.89
N LYS A 180 12.27 0.84 -1.73
CA LYS A 180 12.52 2.28 -1.77
C LYS A 180 11.22 3.09 -1.84
N ASP A 181 11.13 4.16 -1.04
CA ASP A 181 10.02 5.11 -1.00
C ASP A 181 8.64 4.47 -0.68
N ALA A 182 8.54 3.21 -0.26
CA ALA A 182 7.30 2.45 -0.14
C ALA A 182 6.19 3.21 0.63
N PHE A 183 6.53 3.90 1.71
CA PHE A 183 5.65 4.73 2.55
C PHE A 183 6.18 6.16 2.71
N SER A 184 7.04 6.61 1.80
CA SER A 184 7.60 7.96 1.85
C SER A 184 6.48 9.01 1.74
N GLY A 185 6.55 10.05 2.57
CA GLY A 185 5.57 11.14 2.54
C GLY A 185 4.19 10.81 3.15
N CYS A 186 4.04 9.69 3.86
CA CYS A 186 2.83 9.38 4.64
C CYS A 186 2.73 10.34 5.83
N ASN A 187 2.27 11.57 5.55
CA ASN A 187 2.33 12.69 6.48
C ASN A 187 1.40 12.58 7.69
N GLN A 188 0.46 11.64 7.70
CA GLN A 188 -0.43 11.35 8.81
C GLN A 188 0.02 10.14 9.65
N LEU A 189 1.06 9.42 9.21
CA LEU A 189 1.56 8.23 9.88
C LEU A 189 2.18 8.58 11.23
N ILE A 190 1.66 7.96 12.30
CA ILE A 190 2.07 8.22 13.69
C ILE A 190 2.94 7.08 14.23
N GLU A 191 2.56 5.84 13.96
CA GLU A 191 3.24 4.65 14.48
C GLU A 191 3.43 3.58 13.40
N VAL A 192 4.60 2.96 13.40
CA VAL A 192 4.92 1.78 12.58
C VAL A 192 5.34 0.64 13.48
N THR A 193 4.65 -0.49 13.34
CA THR A 193 5.02 -1.77 13.94
C THR A 193 5.26 -2.81 12.85
N MET A 194 6.20 -3.72 13.10
CA MET A 194 6.57 -4.77 12.16
C MET A 194 6.68 -6.09 12.89
N ASP A 195 6.09 -7.15 12.32
CA ASP A 195 6.31 -8.51 12.80
C ASP A 195 7.70 -9.03 12.39
N GLU A 196 8.12 -10.11 13.01
CA GLU A 196 9.32 -10.85 12.59
C GLU A 196 9.11 -11.41 11.17
N GLY A 197 10.06 -11.14 10.27
CA GLY A 197 9.98 -11.51 8.86
C GLY A 197 10.64 -10.49 7.95
N VAL A 198 10.48 -9.19 8.25
CA VAL A 198 11.13 -8.10 7.51
C VAL A 198 12.64 -8.22 7.67
N LYS A 199 13.36 -8.34 6.55
CA LYS A 199 14.83 -8.46 6.52
C LYS A 199 15.51 -7.15 6.14
N GLU A 200 14.89 -6.40 5.23
CA GLU A 200 15.47 -5.18 4.66
C GLU A 200 14.42 -4.07 4.59
N ILE A 201 14.85 -2.87 4.98
CA ILE A 201 14.10 -1.63 4.85
C ILE A 201 14.96 -0.71 3.98
N ASN A 202 14.54 -0.53 2.72
CA ASN A 202 15.35 0.14 1.73
C ASN A 202 15.23 1.66 1.78
N GLU A 203 16.07 2.33 0.99
CA GLU A 203 16.22 3.77 0.91
C GLU A 203 14.88 4.53 0.95
N LYS A 204 14.76 5.49 1.85
CA LYS A 204 13.59 6.39 1.98
C LYS A 204 12.26 5.72 2.30
N ALA A 205 12.23 4.46 2.71
CA ALA A 205 10.96 3.73 2.90
C ALA A 205 9.92 4.47 3.76
N PHE A 206 10.35 5.22 4.78
CA PHE A 206 9.52 6.05 5.66
C PHE A 206 9.99 7.51 5.71
N SER A 207 10.67 7.98 4.67
CA SER A 207 11.14 9.36 4.62
C SER A 207 9.97 10.36 4.57
N ASN A 208 10.16 11.53 5.20
CA ASN A 208 9.17 12.62 5.18
C ASN A 208 7.79 12.24 5.76
N CYS A 209 7.75 11.30 6.73
CA CYS A 209 6.57 11.01 7.54
C CYS A 209 6.49 12.02 8.69
N LYS A 210 5.81 13.15 8.47
CA LYS A 210 5.92 14.33 9.35
C LYS A 210 5.39 14.13 10.75
N LEU A 211 4.38 13.27 10.94
CA LEU A 211 3.78 12.99 12.24
C LEU A 211 4.25 11.66 12.84
N LEU A 212 5.21 10.97 12.21
CA LEU A 212 5.73 9.71 12.73
C LEU A 212 6.41 9.94 14.08
N GLU A 213 5.87 9.34 15.14
CA GLU A 213 6.37 9.48 16.51
C GLU A 213 7.16 8.27 16.97
N LYS A 214 6.75 7.06 16.52
CA LYS A 214 7.28 5.81 17.05
C LYS A 214 7.46 4.73 15.99
N VAL A 215 8.59 4.01 16.06
CA VAL A 215 8.91 2.86 15.20
C VAL A 215 9.47 1.71 16.03
N THR A 216 9.02 0.48 15.76
CA THR A 216 9.61 -0.73 16.32
C THR A 216 10.17 -1.59 15.19
N ILE A 217 11.50 -1.80 15.20
CA ILE A 217 12.23 -2.63 14.24
C ILE A 217 12.31 -4.06 14.78
N PRO A 218 11.87 -5.09 14.02
CA PRO A 218 11.93 -6.48 14.46
C PRO A 218 13.37 -7.06 14.40
N SER A 219 13.60 -8.14 15.13
CA SER A 219 14.93 -8.79 15.22
C SER A 219 15.36 -9.48 13.92
N SER A 220 14.46 -9.63 12.95
CA SER A 220 14.78 -10.12 11.61
C SER A 220 15.51 -9.10 10.72
N VAL A 221 15.47 -7.78 11.06
CA VAL A 221 16.14 -6.73 10.31
C VAL A 221 17.63 -6.69 10.68
N ILE A 222 18.49 -6.60 9.68
CA ILE A 222 19.96 -6.54 9.85
C ILE A 222 20.55 -5.21 9.37
N LYS A 223 19.82 -4.46 8.54
CA LYS A 223 20.30 -3.22 7.92
C LYS A 223 19.20 -2.17 7.84
N ILE A 224 19.55 -0.89 8.11
CA ILE A 224 18.73 0.30 7.87
C ILE A 224 19.46 1.17 6.84
N GLU A 225 18.86 1.33 5.67
CA GLU A 225 19.46 2.04 4.55
C GLU A 225 19.36 3.57 4.65
N SER A 226 19.86 4.26 3.63
CA SER A 226 19.92 5.72 3.58
C SER A 226 18.54 6.35 3.61
N ASP A 227 18.41 7.44 4.36
CA ASP A 227 17.20 8.26 4.44
C ASP A 227 15.92 7.51 4.89
N VAL A 228 16.01 6.30 5.42
CA VAL A 228 14.81 5.49 5.77
C VAL A 228 13.85 6.28 6.64
N PHE A 229 14.33 6.96 7.67
CA PHE A 229 13.55 7.80 8.58
C PHE A 229 13.99 9.27 8.50
N SER A 230 14.43 9.73 7.34
CA SER A 230 14.80 11.14 7.17
C SER A 230 13.58 12.05 7.12
N LYS A 231 13.74 13.29 7.59
CA LYS A 231 12.68 14.31 7.59
C LYS A 231 11.40 13.90 8.34
N CYS A 232 11.58 13.16 9.44
CA CYS A 232 10.52 12.79 10.38
C CYS A 232 10.68 13.62 11.68
N PRO A 233 10.26 14.90 11.69
CA PRO A 233 10.56 15.83 12.78
C PRO A 233 9.90 15.46 14.11
N GLU A 234 8.81 14.69 14.08
CA GLU A 234 8.11 14.23 15.28
C GLU A 234 8.59 12.86 15.77
N LEU A 235 9.58 12.20 15.10
CA LEU A 235 10.07 10.89 15.51
C LEU A 235 10.81 11.01 16.85
N LYS A 236 10.21 10.44 17.90
CA LYS A 236 10.70 10.49 19.29
C LYS A 236 11.35 9.19 19.69
N GLU A 237 10.78 8.06 19.29
CA GLU A 237 11.18 6.74 19.76
C GLU A 237 11.40 5.78 18.59
N ILE A 238 12.59 5.21 18.50
CA ILE A 238 12.85 4.08 17.63
C ILE A 238 13.52 2.95 18.40
N PHE A 239 12.91 1.75 18.36
CA PHE A 239 13.42 0.55 18.99
C PHE A 239 14.22 -0.25 17.97
N ILE A 240 15.54 -0.33 18.13
CA ILE A 240 16.46 -1.00 17.21
C ILE A 240 17.08 -2.22 17.93
N PRO A 241 16.83 -3.44 17.45
CA PRO A 241 17.34 -4.66 18.09
C PRO A 241 18.85 -4.88 17.87
N GLU A 242 19.42 -5.81 18.62
CA GLU A 242 20.84 -6.20 18.52
C GLU A 242 21.22 -6.78 17.14
N SER A 243 20.22 -7.31 16.40
CA SER A 243 20.41 -7.89 15.06
C SER A 243 20.86 -6.88 14.02
N VAL A 244 20.56 -5.59 14.20
CA VAL A 244 20.93 -4.54 13.25
C VAL A 244 22.44 -4.27 13.37
N THR A 245 23.18 -4.56 12.31
CA THR A 245 24.64 -4.43 12.21
C THR A 245 25.11 -3.34 11.27
N GLU A 246 24.17 -2.69 10.56
CA GLU A 246 24.46 -1.59 9.65
C GLU A 246 23.34 -0.54 9.69
N ILE A 247 23.69 0.71 9.93
CA ILE A 247 22.78 1.86 9.85
C ILE A 247 23.48 2.93 9.03
N ASP A 248 22.86 3.35 7.92
CA ASP A 248 23.41 4.42 7.07
C ASP A 248 23.48 5.74 7.85
N PRO A 249 24.54 6.55 7.72
CA PRO A 249 24.69 7.83 8.42
C PRO A 249 23.54 8.83 8.16
N TYR A 250 22.84 8.71 7.04
CA TYR A 250 21.71 9.56 6.70
C TYR A 250 20.35 8.94 7.07
N ALA A 251 20.31 7.78 7.71
CA ALA A 251 19.05 7.10 8.07
C ALA A 251 18.07 8.01 8.81
N PHE A 252 18.56 8.94 9.65
CA PHE A 252 17.78 9.90 10.47
C PHE A 252 18.01 11.36 10.07
N TYR A 253 18.44 11.60 8.84
CA TYR A 253 18.74 12.97 8.38
C TYR A 253 17.53 13.90 8.54
N MET A 254 17.70 15.04 9.23
CA MET A 254 16.61 15.99 9.59
C MET A 254 15.49 15.38 10.47
N SER A 255 15.80 14.38 11.31
CA SER A 255 14.92 13.81 12.35
C SER A 255 15.56 14.04 13.72
N GLU A 256 15.64 15.31 14.13
CA GLU A 256 16.47 15.79 15.24
C GLU A 256 15.96 15.39 16.64
N ASN A 257 14.69 14.94 16.75
CA ASN A 257 14.06 14.63 18.03
C ASN A 257 14.16 13.14 18.40
N VAL A 258 14.79 12.30 17.55
CA VAL A 258 14.84 10.85 17.74
C VAL A 258 15.68 10.43 18.94
N THR A 259 15.15 9.47 19.71
CA THR A 259 15.90 8.71 20.72
C THR A 259 15.93 7.25 20.30
N ILE A 260 17.11 6.66 20.22
CA ILE A 260 17.31 5.25 19.89
C ILE A 260 17.23 4.41 21.16
N TYR A 261 16.30 3.44 21.19
CA TYR A 261 16.19 2.44 22.25
C TYR A 261 16.81 1.14 21.74
N THR A 262 17.84 0.63 22.41
CA THR A 262 18.62 -0.51 21.91
C THR A 262 19.32 -1.25 23.06
N PRO A 263 19.69 -2.53 22.91
CA PRO A 263 20.51 -3.25 23.88
C PRO A 263 21.90 -2.62 24.06
N ALA A 264 22.43 -2.67 25.29
CA ALA A 264 23.79 -2.23 25.59
C ALA A 264 24.81 -3.03 24.78
N GLY A 265 25.81 -2.37 24.21
CA GLY A 265 26.87 -2.98 23.39
C GLY A 265 26.47 -3.26 21.94
N SER A 266 25.26 -2.88 21.54
CA SER A 266 24.79 -3.06 20.17
C SER A 266 25.47 -2.12 19.16
N TYR A 267 25.36 -2.46 17.86
CA TYR A 267 25.79 -1.55 16.79
C TYR A 267 25.01 -0.23 16.83
N ALA A 268 23.70 -0.28 17.12
CA ALA A 268 22.85 0.91 17.17
C ALA A 268 23.24 1.86 18.32
N GLU A 269 23.74 1.34 19.47
CA GLU A 269 24.32 2.18 20.52
C GLU A 269 25.58 2.91 20.03
N SER A 270 26.51 2.17 19.39
CA SER A 270 27.73 2.75 18.83
C SER A 270 27.42 3.82 17.77
N PHE A 271 26.47 3.54 16.88
CA PHE A 271 25.99 4.48 15.88
C PHE A 271 25.39 5.75 16.51
N ALA A 272 24.58 5.61 17.56
CA ALA A 272 23.98 6.74 18.27
C ALA A 272 25.06 7.64 18.90
N ILE A 273 26.08 7.05 19.52
CA ILE A 273 27.21 7.78 20.11
C ILE A 273 27.98 8.54 19.03
N GLU A 274 28.35 7.88 17.93
CA GLU A 274 29.14 8.48 16.83
C GLU A 274 28.41 9.63 16.14
N ASN A 275 27.06 9.56 16.06
CA ASN A 275 26.24 10.57 15.38
C ASN A 275 25.59 11.56 16.35
N ASN A 276 25.92 11.54 17.65
CA ASN A 276 25.35 12.39 18.70
C ASN A 276 23.81 12.31 18.78
N ILE A 277 23.24 11.12 18.58
CA ILE A 277 21.81 10.84 18.72
C ILE A 277 21.53 10.38 20.15
N PRO A 278 20.52 10.92 20.86
CA PRO A 278 20.09 10.40 22.15
C PRO A 278 19.77 8.91 22.10
N TYR A 279 20.19 8.15 23.12
CA TYR A 279 19.88 6.72 23.20
C TYR A 279 19.59 6.26 24.63
N VAL A 280 18.88 5.15 24.75
CA VAL A 280 18.55 4.46 26.01
C VAL A 280 18.83 2.97 25.85
N ASN A 281 19.61 2.40 26.77
CA ASN A 281 19.85 0.96 26.83
C ASN A 281 18.70 0.24 27.52
N GLN A 282 18.24 -0.88 26.92
CA GLN A 282 17.15 -1.72 27.40
C GLN A 282 17.61 -3.16 27.64
#